data_80077865b0ccd2e0b9a7bf425d68ae0e
#
_entry.id   80077865b0ccd2e0b9a7bf425d68ae0e
#
_cell.length_a   1.000
_cell.length_b   1.000
_cell.length_c   1.000
_cell.angle_alpha   90.00
_cell.angle_beta   90.00
_cell.angle_gamma   90.00
#
_symmetry.space_group_name_H-M   'P 1'
#
loop_
_entity.id
_entity.type
_entity.pdbx_description
1 polymer ?
#
loop_
_entity_poly.entity_id
_entity_poly.type
_entity_poly.pdbx_seq_one_letter_code
_entity_poly.pdbx_strand_id
1 'polypeptide(L)'
;LPSAKLSYITHGTLNEEKDNLILVPSAYLGDHHGYDYLIQANKALDPDKYFIVATDMFQNGLSSSPSNTPPPFNGPNFPLISIRDNVNAGYRLVTEIFKVEKIKAVIGFSMGAQQAFQWGVSYPGFVEKIVGIAGSAVEYPHGKVRLEGFISAIKADTSFNEGNYDSVPEKGLRAGGAHWAAWGWSQEWFRLGLYKEMG
;
A
#
# COMPACT_ATOMS: atom_id res chain seq x y z
N LEU A 1 -16.29 5.69 -7.50
CA LEU A 1 -17.06 5.75 -6.24
C LEU A 1 -17.64 7.14 -6.06
N PRO A 2 -18.92 7.28 -5.70
CA PRO A 2 -19.52 8.58 -5.40
C PRO A 2 -18.86 9.26 -4.20
N SER A 3 -18.38 8.46 -3.24
CA SER A 3 -17.63 8.89 -2.07
C SER A 3 -16.55 7.86 -1.78
N ALA A 4 -15.31 8.30 -1.75
CA ALA A 4 -14.17 7.46 -1.37
C ALA A 4 -13.57 7.99 -0.08
N LYS A 5 -13.21 7.07 0.82
CA LYS A 5 -12.54 7.38 2.10
C LYS A 5 -11.10 6.94 2.01
N LEU A 6 -10.18 7.86 2.25
CA LEU A 6 -8.75 7.56 2.41
C LEU A 6 -8.42 7.60 3.90
N SER A 7 -8.01 6.48 4.44
CA SER A 7 -7.48 6.37 5.81
C SER A 7 -6.03 6.82 5.85
N TYR A 8 -5.66 7.52 6.91
CA TYR A 8 -4.28 7.95 7.14
C TYR A 8 -4.05 8.27 8.62
N ILE A 9 -2.79 8.27 9.02
CA ILE A 9 -2.35 8.84 10.30
C ILE A 9 -1.24 9.86 10.05
N THR A 10 -1.00 10.70 11.05
CA THR A 10 0.06 11.72 10.99
C THR A 10 0.97 11.63 12.20
N HIS A 11 2.26 11.93 11.99
CA HIS A 11 3.25 12.06 13.06
C HIS A 11 3.98 13.39 12.90
N GLY A 12 4.32 14.01 14.02
CA GLY A 12 4.95 15.33 14.05
C GLY A 12 3.99 16.47 13.77
N THR A 13 4.53 17.64 13.48
CA THR A 13 3.76 18.88 13.28
C THR A 13 4.11 19.52 11.95
N LEU A 14 3.08 19.90 11.18
CA LEU A 14 3.26 20.69 9.96
C LEU A 14 3.71 22.09 10.37
N ASN A 15 4.87 22.54 9.86
CA ASN A 15 5.39 23.87 10.14
C ASN A 15 4.59 24.98 9.43
N GLU A 16 4.82 26.23 9.81
CA GLU A 16 4.09 27.40 9.26
C GLU A 16 4.34 27.55 7.75
N GLU A 17 5.55 27.27 7.29
CA GLU A 17 5.96 27.32 5.89
C GLU A 17 5.39 26.16 5.07
N LYS A 18 4.86 25.13 5.73
CA LYS A 18 4.29 23.90 5.11
C LYS A 18 5.26 23.19 4.17
N ASP A 19 6.56 23.20 4.46
CA ASP A 19 7.61 22.64 3.62
C ASP A 19 8.26 21.37 4.19
N ASN A 20 7.78 20.89 5.36
CA ASN A 20 8.33 19.73 6.05
C ASN A 20 7.49 18.43 5.92
N LEU A 21 6.51 18.39 5.01
CA LEU A 21 5.67 17.21 4.83
C LEU A 21 6.41 16.09 4.08
N ILE A 22 6.40 14.88 4.66
CA ILE A 22 6.81 13.64 4.04
C ILE A 22 5.61 12.70 3.94
N LEU A 23 5.35 12.14 2.77
CA LEU A 23 4.31 11.15 2.55
C LEU A 23 4.90 9.73 2.53
N VAL A 24 4.28 8.81 3.26
CA VAL A 24 4.66 7.39 3.31
C VAL A 24 3.45 6.51 2.99
N PRO A 25 3.22 6.21 1.71
CA PRO A 25 2.09 5.37 1.29
C PRO A 25 2.31 3.92 1.66
N SER A 26 1.27 3.25 2.16
CA SER A 26 1.33 1.85 2.57
C SER A 26 1.74 0.92 1.43
N ALA A 27 2.33 -0.21 1.79
CA ALA A 27 2.70 -1.29 0.88
C ALA A 27 1.57 -2.31 0.73
N TYR A 28 1.71 -3.24 -0.22
CA TYR A 28 0.82 -4.39 -0.37
C TYR A 28 0.81 -5.23 0.93
N LEU A 29 -0.37 -5.65 1.37
CA LEU A 29 -0.62 -6.32 2.64
C LEU A 29 -0.26 -5.51 3.90
N GLY A 30 0.05 -4.23 3.74
CA GLY A 30 0.38 -3.34 4.85
C GLY A 30 -0.64 -2.22 5.05
N ASP A 31 -0.47 -1.53 6.14
CA ASP A 31 -1.22 -0.34 6.52
C ASP A 31 -0.28 0.82 6.88
N HIS A 32 -0.84 1.89 7.44
CA HIS A 32 -0.10 3.08 7.86
C HIS A 32 0.95 2.81 8.95
N HIS A 33 0.90 1.66 9.66
CA HIS A 33 1.90 1.28 10.65
C HIS A 33 3.15 0.63 10.03
N GLY A 34 3.14 0.32 8.74
CA GLY A 34 4.26 -0.35 8.05
C GLY A 34 5.60 0.39 8.11
N TYR A 35 5.60 1.68 8.53
CA TYR A 35 6.80 2.51 8.64
C TYR A 35 7.13 2.93 10.07
N ASP A 36 6.40 2.48 11.10
CA ASP A 36 6.60 2.88 12.48
C ASP A 36 8.03 2.65 12.98
N TYR A 37 8.70 1.62 12.47
CA TYR A 37 10.10 1.32 12.79
C TYR A 37 11.08 2.39 12.29
N LEU A 38 10.71 3.22 11.32
CA LEU A 38 11.47 4.37 10.81
C LEU A 38 11.01 5.70 11.40
N ILE A 39 9.78 5.77 11.93
CA ILE A 39 9.15 6.99 12.44
C ILE A 39 9.44 7.12 13.94
N GLN A 40 10.62 7.61 14.25
CA GLN A 40 11.07 7.81 15.63
C GLN A 40 12.05 8.97 15.68
N ALA A 41 12.17 9.61 16.86
CA ALA A 41 13.17 10.64 17.11
C ALA A 41 14.58 10.16 16.75
N ASN A 42 15.33 10.98 16.06
CA ASN A 42 16.69 10.68 15.56
C ASN A 42 16.77 9.54 14.53
N LYS A 43 15.67 9.10 13.95
CA LYS A 43 15.62 8.19 12.79
C LYS A 43 15.43 8.97 11.49
N ALA A 44 15.36 8.24 10.37
CA ALA A 44 15.19 8.83 9.04
C ALA A 44 13.90 9.64 8.92
N LEU A 45 12.83 9.18 9.56
CA LEU A 45 11.54 9.84 9.63
C LEU A 45 11.32 10.38 11.05
N ASP A 46 12.08 11.42 11.38
CA ASP A 46 12.06 12.07 12.69
C ASP A 46 10.84 12.99 12.82
N PRO A 47 9.84 12.68 13.68
CA PRO A 47 8.64 13.49 13.82
C PRO A 47 8.90 14.85 14.49
N ASP A 48 10.07 15.07 15.12
CA ASP A 48 10.45 16.38 15.65
C ASP A 48 10.85 17.35 14.52
N LYS A 49 11.17 16.82 13.32
CA LYS A 49 11.60 17.59 12.15
C LYS A 49 10.57 17.61 11.03
N TYR A 50 9.86 16.52 10.85
CA TYR A 50 8.98 16.32 9.72
C TYR A 50 7.54 16.08 10.15
N PHE A 51 6.63 16.58 9.35
CA PHE A 51 5.24 16.20 9.38
C PHE A 51 5.06 15.00 8.45
N ILE A 52 4.89 13.82 9.02
CA ILE A 52 4.84 12.57 8.28
C ILE A 52 3.39 12.15 8.15
N VAL A 53 2.94 11.92 6.92
CA VAL A 53 1.59 11.46 6.59
C VAL A 53 1.69 10.03 6.06
N ALA A 54 1.20 9.06 6.83
CA ALA A 54 1.14 7.66 6.44
C ALA A 54 -0.26 7.33 5.94
N THR A 55 -0.39 6.95 4.65
CA THR A 55 -1.69 6.71 4.01
C THR A 55 -1.92 5.24 3.74
N ASP A 56 -3.18 4.81 3.89
CA ASP A 56 -3.64 3.48 3.51
C ASP A 56 -4.09 3.45 2.06
N MET A 57 -3.62 2.45 1.31
CA MET A 57 -4.13 2.25 -0.06
C MET A 57 -5.62 1.91 -0.04
N PHE A 58 -6.33 2.31 -1.07
CA PHE A 58 -7.63 1.71 -1.38
C PHE A 58 -7.49 0.19 -1.50
N GLN A 59 -8.52 -0.53 -1.12
CA GLN A 59 -8.59 -2.00 -1.12
C GLN A 59 -7.78 -2.69 -0.01
N ASN A 60 -7.19 -1.97 0.95
CA ASN A 60 -6.49 -2.59 2.08
C ASN A 60 -7.39 -2.90 3.30
N GLY A 61 -8.68 -2.58 3.23
CA GLY A 61 -9.64 -2.81 4.32
C GLY A 61 -9.84 -1.61 5.26
N LEU A 62 -8.93 -0.63 5.28
CA LEU A 62 -9.04 0.60 6.09
C LEU A 62 -9.56 1.77 5.25
N SER A 63 -8.94 2.06 4.12
CA SER A 63 -9.52 2.93 3.09
C SER A 63 -10.70 2.22 2.41
N SER A 64 -11.45 2.93 1.55
CA SER A 64 -12.53 2.32 0.79
C SER A 64 -12.08 1.03 0.11
N SER A 65 -12.81 -0.05 0.36
CA SER A 65 -12.47 -1.42 -0.02
C SER A 65 -13.74 -2.20 -0.37
N PRO A 66 -13.64 -3.32 -1.09
CA PRO A 66 -14.79 -4.18 -1.37
C PRO A 66 -15.57 -4.57 -0.11
N SER A 67 -14.86 -4.78 1.01
CA SER A 67 -15.43 -5.26 2.27
C SER A 67 -16.11 -4.17 3.13
N ASN A 68 -15.80 -2.88 2.91
CA ASN A 68 -16.30 -1.78 3.73
C ASN A 68 -17.07 -0.71 2.97
N THR A 69 -17.29 -0.91 1.67
CA THR A 69 -18.08 -0.01 0.82
C THR A 69 -19.51 -0.51 0.73
N PRO A 70 -20.53 0.38 0.88
CA PRO A 70 -21.92 -0.04 0.79
C PRO A 70 -22.33 -0.38 -0.64
N PRO A 71 -23.44 -1.15 -0.82
CA PRO A 71 -24.03 -1.35 -2.14
C PRO A 71 -24.30 -0.02 -2.86
N PRO A 72 -24.24 0.03 -4.20
CA PRO A 72 -24.01 -1.10 -5.12
C PRO A 72 -22.50 -1.38 -5.39
N PHE A 73 -21.56 -0.72 -4.71
CA PHE A 73 -20.12 -0.80 -4.99
C PHE A 73 -19.35 -1.71 -4.02
N ASN A 74 -20.02 -2.61 -3.32
CA ASN A 74 -19.41 -3.59 -2.42
C ASN A 74 -18.96 -4.87 -3.14
N GLY A 75 -18.13 -5.66 -2.49
CA GLY A 75 -17.69 -6.97 -2.99
C GLY A 75 -17.14 -6.90 -4.41
N PRO A 76 -17.57 -7.80 -5.32
CA PRO A 76 -17.07 -7.86 -6.68
C PRO A 76 -17.45 -6.64 -7.54
N ASN A 77 -18.40 -5.83 -7.09
CA ASN A 77 -18.81 -4.58 -7.78
C ASN A 77 -17.93 -3.38 -7.41
N PHE A 78 -16.97 -3.57 -6.52
CA PHE A 78 -16.01 -2.51 -6.20
C PHE A 78 -15.18 -2.17 -7.43
N PRO A 79 -14.99 -0.88 -7.77
CA PRO A 79 -14.29 -0.51 -8.98
C PRO A 79 -12.82 -0.94 -8.93
N LEU A 80 -12.25 -1.20 -10.10
CA LEU A 80 -10.83 -1.43 -10.25
C LEU A 80 -10.07 -0.16 -9.87
N ILE A 81 -9.17 -0.27 -8.90
CA ILE A 81 -8.34 0.84 -8.42
C ILE A 81 -6.89 0.65 -8.93
N SER A 82 -6.37 1.70 -9.50
CA SER A 82 -4.97 1.77 -9.96
C SER A 82 -4.06 2.43 -8.92
N ILE A 83 -2.75 2.29 -9.12
CA ILE A 83 -1.74 3.07 -8.35
C ILE A 83 -1.98 4.57 -8.52
N ARG A 84 -2.37 5.02 -9.72
CA ARG A 84 -2.68 6.42 -9.99
C ARG A 84 -3.87 6.94 -9.17
N ASP A 85 -4.89 6.12 -8.94
CA ASP A 85 -6.05 6.51 -8.13
C ASP A 85 -5.65 6.74 -6.68
N ASN A 86 -4.79 5.89 -6.11
CA ASN A 86 -4.22 6.08 -4.78
C ASN A 86 -3.41 7.38 -4.69
N VAL A 87 -2.58 7.64 -5.69
CA VAL A 87 -1.77 8.86 -5.77
C VAL A 87 -2.65 10.10 -5.91
N ASN A 88 -3.71 10.06 -6.73
CA ASN A 88 -4.66 11.17 -6.86
C ASN A 88 -5.39 11.46 -5.54
N ALA A 89 -5.77 10.43 -4.80
CA ALA A 89 -6.39 10.59 -3.49
C ALA A 89 -5.41 11.21 -2.47
N GLY A 90 -4.17 10.74 -2.45
CA GLY A 90 -3.10 11.34 -1.65
C GLY A 90 -2.82 12.79 -2.03
N TYR A 91 -2.82 13.12 -3.31
CA TYR A 91 -2.64 14.50 -3.79
C TYR A 91 -3.75 15.42 -3.25
N ARG A 92 -5.01 14.99 -3.32
CA ARG A 92 -6.13 15.74 -2.75
C ARG A 92 -6.01 15.87 -1.24
N LEU A 93 -5.57 14.83 -0.53
CA LEU A 93 -5.32 14.92 0.92
C LEU A 93 -4.31 16.04 1.23
N VAL A 94 -3.15 16.04 0.58
CA VAL A 94 -2.10 17.01 0.90
C VAL A 94 -2.44 18.43 0.43
N THR A 95 -3.14 18.59 -0.69
CA THR A 95 -3.50 19.92 -1.22
C THR A 95 -4.79 20.49 -0.65
N GLU A 96 -5.83 19.66 -0.45
CA GLU A 96 -7.16 20.15 -0.03
C GLU A 96 -7.29 20.18 1.50
N ILE A 97 -6.66 19.24 2.24
CA ILE A 97 -6.77 19.16 3.69
C ILE A 97 -5.61 19.88 4.37
N PHE A 98 -4.36 19.51 4.04
CA PHE A 98 -3.19 20.13 4.66
C PHE A 98 -2.79 21.47 4.02
N LYS A 99 -3.33 21.78 2.82
CA LYS A 99 -3.03 23.01 2.08
C LYS A 99 -1.52 23.19 1.82
N VAL A 100 -0.88 22.08 1.44
CA VAL A 100 0.53 22.02 1.10
C VAL A 100 0.68 22.13 -0.43
N GLU A 101 1.56 22.99 -0.90
CA GLU A 101 1.82 23.25 -2.32
C GLU A 101 2.97 22.41 -2.88
N LYS A 102 3.82 21.88 -2.00
CA LYS A 102 4.97 21.06 -2.36
C LYS A 102 5.36 20.16 -1.20
N ILE A 103 5.62 18.88 -1.46
CA ILE A 103 6.02 17.94 -0.43
C ILE A 103 7.51 17.62 -0.48
N LYS A 104 8.12 17.46 0.69
CA LYS A 104 9.56 17.20 0.86
C LYS A 104 9.99 15.89 0.25
N ALA A 105 9.22 14.85 0.49
CA ALA A 105 9.50 13.53 -0.06
C ALA A 105 8.25 12.65 -0.11
N VAL A 106 8.28 11.69 -1.04
CA VAL A 106 7.44 10.48 -0.97
C VAL A 106 8.39 9.30 -0.78
N ILE A 107 8.20 8.54 0.29
CA ILE A 107 9.03 7.39 0.65
C ILE A 107 8.14 6.16 0.67
N GLY A 108 8.43 5.18 -0.18
CA GLY A 108 7.61 3.98 -0.30
C GLY A 108 8.42 2.71 -0.36
N PHE A 109 7.91 1.65 0.27
CA PHE A 109 8.43 0.29 0.19
C PHE A 109 7.52 -0.56 -0.69
N SER A 110 8.07 -1.45 -1.52
CA SER A 110 7.32 -2.38 -2.38
C SER A 110 6.27 -1.65 -3.24
N MET A 111 4.99 -1.93 -3.09
CA MET A 111 3.91 -1.21 -3.79
C MET A 111 3.81 0.27 -3.36
N GLY A 112 4.27 0.62 -2.17
CA GLY A 112 4.48 2.02 -1.76
C GLY A 112 5.53 2.73 -2.62
N ALA A 113 6.58 2.02 -3.06
CA ALA A 113 7.57 2.56 -4.01
C ALA A 113 6.96 2.79 -5.40
N GLN A 114 6.07 1.91 -5.86
CA GLN A 114 5.32 2.13 -7.10
C GLN A 114 4.47 3.41 -7.01
N GLN A 115 3.83 3.65 -5.86
CA GLN A 115 3.12 4.91 -5.62
C GLN A 115 4.08 6.10 -5.62
N ALA A 116 5.26 5.98 -4.99
CA ALA A 116 6.26 7.06 -4.97
C ALA A 116 6.72 7.43 -6.41
N PHE A 117 7.00 6.45 -7.27
CA PHE A 117 7.31 6.70 -8.69
C PHE A 117 6.12 7.34 -9.41
N GLN A 118 4.90 6.88 -9.16
CA GLN A 118 3.70 7.46 -9.77
C GLN A 118 3.48 8.91 -9.35
N TRP A 119 3.83 9.28 -8.12
CA TRP A 119 3.81 10.68 -7.68
C TRP A 119 4.70 11.56 -8.54
N GLY A 120 5.94 11.13 -8.80
CA GLY A 120 6.87 11.89 -9.65
C GLY A 120 6.40 12.05 -11.09
N VAL A 121 5.67 11.07 -11.61
CA VAL A 121 5.12 11.11 -12.97
C VAL A 121 3.82 11.92 -13.05
N SER A 122 2.93 11.77 -12.07
CA SER A 122 1.63 12.46 -12.09
C SER A 122 1.73 13.93 -11.71
N TYR A 123 2.64 14.27 -10.81
CA TYR A 123 2.78 15.61 -10.25
C TYR A 123 4.24 16.09 -10.28
N PRO A 124 4.83 16.25 -11.48
CA PRO A 124 6.22 16.70 -11.62
C PRO A 124 6.37 18.09 -11.01
N GLY A 125 7.42 18.26 -10.20
CA GLY A 125 7.68 19.52 -9.49
C GLY A 125 6.92 19.72 -8.17
N PHE A 126 5.91 18.91 -7.87
CA PHE A 126 5.22 18.93 -6.58
C PHE A 126 5.98 18.16 -5.49
N VAL A 127 6.73 17.14 -5.87
CA VAL A 127 7.54 16.30 -4.97
C VAL A 127 9.02 16.63 -5.14
N GLU A 128 9.72 16.98 -4.05
CA GLU A 128 11.15 17.30 -4.11
C GLU A 128 12.01 16.03 -4.26
N LYS A 129 11.67 14.97 -3.55
CA LYS A 129 12.45 13.72 -3.50
C LYS A 129 11.55 12.50 -3.52
N ILE A 130 11.98 11.48 -4.25
CA ILE A 130 11.33 10.17 -4.28
C ILE A 130 12.33 9.14 -3.75
N VAL A 131 11.89 8.35 -2.78
CA VAL A 131 12.64 7.23 -2.22
C VAL A 131 11.82 5.96 -2.43
N GLY A 132 12.19 5.18 -3.43
CA GLY A 132 11.57 3.88 -3.73
C GLY A 132 12.44 2.75 -3.20
N ILE A 133 11.92 1.96 -2.26
CA ILE A 133 12.63 0.86 -1.62
C ILE A 133 11.98 -0.45 -2.05
N ALA A 134 12.77 -1.39 -2.59
CA ALA A 134 12.33 -2.73 -2.98
C ALA A 134 11.06 -2.76 -3.87
N GLY A 135 10.90 -1.78 -4.75
CA GLY A 135 9.80 -1.69 -5.71
C GLY A 135 10.29 -1.31 -7.09
N SER A 136 9.43 -1.43 -8.09
CA SER A 136 9.73 -1.11 -9.49
C SER A 136 8.78 -0.06 -10.03
N ALA A 137 9.24 0.75 -10.99
CA ALA A 137 8.38 1.70 -11.71
C ALA A 137 7.43 0.98 -12.70
N VAL A 138 7.78 -0.22 -13.13
CA VAL A 138 7.02 -1.05 -14.05
C VAL A 138 7.01 -2.49 -13.56
N GLU A 139 5.84 -3.10 -13.46
CA GLU A 139 5.73 -4.53 -13.15
C GLU A 139 6.05 -5.38 -14.39
N TYR A 140 7.10 -6.18 -14.28
CA TYR A 140 7.57 -7.06 -15.35
C TYR A 140 6.78 -8.39 -15.41
N PRO A 141 6.84 -9.12 -16.55
CA PRO A 141 6.09 -10.36 -16.73
C PRO A 141 6.28 -11.39 -15.61
N HIS A 142 7.47 -11.53 -15.05
CA HIS A 142 7.76 -12.43 -13.95
C HIS A 142 6.94 -12.12 -12.68
N GLY A 143 6.85 -10.83 -12.31
CA GLY A 143 6.01 -10.40 -11.19
C GLY A 143 4.52 -10.61 -11.48
N LYS A 144 4.08 -10.38 -12.73
CA LYS A 144 2.68 -10.63 -13.13
C LYS A 144 2.32 -12.11 -12.99
N VAL A 145 3.17 -13.03 -13.44
CA VAL A 145 2.95 -14.49 -13.28
C VAL A 145 2.81 -14.89 -11.82
N ARG A 146 3.65 -14.33 -10.97
CA ARG A 146 3.56 -14.54 -9.51
C ARG A 146 2.20 -14.09 -8.95
N LEU A 147 1.75 -12.89 -9.30
CA LEU A 147 0.45 -12.36 -8.86
C LEU A 147 -0.72 -13.17 -9.40
N GLU A 148 -0.67 -13.55 -10.68
CA GLU A 148 -1.69 -14.41 -11.30
C GLU A 148 -1.77 -15.78 -10.62
N GLY A 149 -0.64 -16.37 -10.25
CA GLY A 149 -0.62 -17.63 -9.51
C GLY A 149 -1.31 -17.53 -8.15
N PHE A 150 -1.06 -16.44 -7.42
CA PHE A 150 -1.72 -16.17 -6.14
C PHE A 150 -3.24 -15.96 -6.31
N ILE A 151 -3.63 -15.12 -7.27
CA ILE A 151 -5.04 -14.83 -7.58
C ILE A 151 -5.77 -16.11 -8.00
N SER A 152 -5.15 -16.93 -8.86
CA SER A 152 -5.72 -18.17 -9.35
C SER A 152 -5.95 -19.19 -8.23
N ALA A 153 -5.05 -19.25 -7.24
CA ALA A 153 -5.22 -20.13 -6.09
C ALA A 153 -6.46 -19.74 -5.25
N ILE A 154 -6.69 -18.45 -5.05
CA ILE A 154 -7.88 -17.97 -4.34
C ILE A 154 -9.15 -18.23 -5.15
N LYS A 155 -9.13 -17.91 -6.45
CA LYS A 155 -10.29 -18.12 -7.34
C LYS A 155 -10.68 -19.60 -7.52
N ALA A 156 -9.74 -20.51 -7.34
CA ALA A 156 -10.01 -21.95 -7.40
C ALA A 156 -10.77 -22.50 -6.19
N ASP A 157 -10.83 -21.74 -5.10
CA ASP A 157 -11.66 -22.11 -3.95
C ASP A 157 -13.13 -21.82 -4.25
N THR A 158 -13.98 -22.83 -4.22
CA THR A 158 -15.41 -22.70 -4.52
C THR A 158 -16.14 -21.75 -3.54
N SER A 159 -15.63 -21.61 -2.31
CA SER A 159 -16.18 -20.68 -1.33
C SER A 159 -15.89 -19.22 -1.66
N PHE A 160 -14.94 -18.94 -2.55
CA PHE A 160 -14.69 -17.57 -3.03
C PHE A 160 -15.87 -17.02 -3.85
N ASN A 161 -16.60 -17.89 -4.56
CA ASN A 161 -17.83 -17.56 -5.28
C ASN A 161 -17.73 -16.24 -6.09
N GLU A 162 -16.68 -16.12 -6.91
CA GLU A 162 -16.42 -14.92 -7.74
C GLU A 162 -16.39 -13.59 -6.95
N GLY A 163 -16.02 -13.64 -5.67
CA GLY A 163 -15.99 -12.49 -4.77
C GLY A 163 -17.28 -12.25 -3.97
N ASN A 164 -18.32 -13.09 -4.15
CA ASN A 164 -19.56 -13.08 -3.37
C ASN A 164 -19.51 -14.12 -2.23
N TYR A 165 -18.44 -14.10 -1.43
CA TYR A 165 -18.24 -15.07 -0.36
C TYR A 165 -18.91 -14.61 0.95
N ASP A 166 -19.57 -15.54 1.62
CA ASP A 166 -20.17 -15.34 2.95
C ASP A 166 -19.21 -15.76 4.08
N SER A 167 -18.19 -16.54 3.74
CA SER A 167 -17.14 -16.98 4.64
C SER A 167 -15.79 -16.92 3.97
N VAL A 168 -14.73 -16.81 4.78
CA VAL A 168 -13.35 -16.71 4.28
C VAL A 168 -13.00 -17.93 3.41
N PRO A 169 -12.50 -17.75 2.17
CA PRO A 169 -12.07 -18.83 1.29
C PRO A 169 -10.71 -19.40 1.75
N GLU A 170 -10.72 -20.13 2.87
CA GLU A 170 -9.49 -20.55 3.57
C GLU A 170 -8.57 -21.44 2.72
N LYS A 171 -9.13 -22.34 1.92
CA LYS A 171 -8.33 -23.25 1.09
C LYS A 171 -7.55 -22.48 0.03
N GLY A 172 -8.23 -21.53 -0.62
CA GLY A 172 -7.62 -20.66 -1.63
C GLY A 172 -6.55 -19.76 -1.02
N LEU A 173 -6.82 -19.18 0.15
CA LEU A 173 -5.85 -18.35 0.88
C LEU A 173 -4.63 -19.15 1.34
N ARG A 174 -4.80 -20.37 1.85
CA ARG A 174 -3.66 -21.26 2.22
C ARG A 174 -2.82 -21.64 1.01
N ALA A 175 -3.46 -22.00 -0.11
CA ALA A 175 -2.77 -22.31 -1.36
C ALA A 175 -2.02 -21.09 -1.91
N GLY A 176 -2.65 -19.93 -1.90
CA GLY A 176 -2.04 -18.65 -2.26
C GLY A 176 -0.86 -18.30 -1.37
N GLY A 177 -1.00 -18.48 -0.05
CA GLY A 177 0.06 -18.26 0.92
C GLY A 177 1.28 -19.17 0.68
N ALA A 178 1.07 -20.44 0.39
CA ALA A 178 2.13 -21.37 0.04
C ALA A 178 2.86 -20.95 -1.25
N HIS A 179 2.09 -20.54 -2.29
CA HIS A 179 2.66 -19.99 -3.52
C HIS A 179 3.49 -18.74 -3.24
N TRP A 180 2.96 -17.82 -2.42
CA TRP A 180 3.63 -16.57 -2.07
C TRP A 180 4.92 -16.81 -1.28
N ALA A 181 4.91 -17.75 -0.32
CA ALA A 181 6.07 -18.09 0.48
C ALA A 181 7.27 -18.55 -0.38
N ALA A 182 7.02 -19.32 -1.44
CA ALA A 182 8.06 -19.76 -2.36
C ALA A 182 8.75 -18.62 -3.13
N TRP A 183 8.10 -17.47 -3.24
CA TRP A 183 8.65 -16.25 -3.88
C TRP A 183 9.25 -15.26 -2.87
N GLY A 184 8.73 -15.26 -1.64
CA GLY A 184 9.12 -14.28 -0.60
C GLY A 184 10.42 -14.60 0.11
N TRP A 185 10.80 -15.88 0.15
CA TRP A 185 11.98 -16.35 0.85
C TRP A 185 12.89 -17.19 -0.03
N SER A 186 14.20 -17.18 0.28
CA SER A 186 15.19 -17.95 -0.47
C SER A 186 15.08 -19.45 -0.20
N GLN A 187 15.56 -20.27 -1.15
CA GLN A 187 15.68 -21.72 -0.94
C GLN A 187 16.52 -22.06 0.31
N GLU A 188 17.55 -21.27 0.56
CA GLU A 188 18.41 -21.44 1.72
C GLU A 188 17.65 -21.22 3.03
N TRP A 189 16.78 -20.22 3.08
CA TRP A 189 15.93 -19.96 4.24
C TRP A 189 15.06 -21.17 4.60
N PHE A 190 14.45 -21.82 3.60
CA PHE A 190 13.70 -23.05 3.81
C PHE A 190 14.58 -24.21 4.23
N ARG A 191 15.75 -24.37 3.61
CA ARG A 191 16.71 -25.46 3.94
C ARG A 191 17.24 -25.37 5.36
N LEU A 192 17.44 -24.17 5.85
CA LEU A 192 17.86 -23.90 7.24
C LEU A 192 16.71 -24.01 8.25
N GLY A 193 15.48 -24.14 7.81
CA GLY A 193 14.30 -24.27 8.66
C GLY A 193 13.93 -22.99 9.42
N LEU A 194 14.37 -21.81 8.94
CA LEU A 194 14.13 -20.51 9.59
C LEU A 194 12.64 -20.15 9.70
N TYR A 195 11.78 -20.77 8.89
CA TYR A 195 10.33 -20.61 9.04
C TYR A 195 9.78 -21.09 10.38
N LYS A 196 10.51 -21.97 11.08
CA LYS A 196 10.13 -22.48 12.42
C LYS A 196 10.26 -21.42 13.51
N GLU A 197 11.04 -20.36 13.25
CA GLU A 197 11.26 -19.25 14.18
C GLU A 197 10.18 -18.17 14.05
N MET A 198 9.35 -18.25 13.00
CA MET A 198 8.27 -17.26 12.76
C MET A 198 6.92 -17.64 13.40
N GLY A 199 6.81 -18.78 14.07
CA GLY A 199 5.61 -19.25 14.77
C GLY A 199 4.82 -20.29 14.01
#